data_5561341c80de6e1feb61b17161e6bb08
#
_entry.id   5561341c80de6e1feb61b17161e6bb08
#
_cell.length_a   1.000
_cell.length_b   1.000
_cell.length_c   1.000
_cell.angle_alpha   90.00
_cell.angle_beta   90.00
_cell.angle_gamma   90.00
#
_symmetry.space_group_name_H-M   'P 1'
#
loop_
_entity.id
_entity.type
_entity.pdbx_description
1 polymer ?
#
loop_
_entity_poly.entity_id
_entity_poly.type
_entity_poly.pdbx_seq_one_letter_code
_entity_poly.pdbx_strand_id
1 'polypeptide(L)' 'MTQDHNSVSFGAYLAAVKGILCRDFRLAVSASAVTKAAADHKAGIPAHRCAASIARSRGPKPG' A
#
# COMPACT_ATOMS: atom_id res chain seq x y z
N MET A 1 14.04 19.50 9.02
CA MET A 1 13.73 19.24 8.79
C MET A 1 13.40 18.19 8.93
N THR A 2 12.95 17.82 9.10
CA THR A 2 12.72 16.83 9.40
C THR A 2 11.81 16.26 8.71
N GLN A 3 11.85 15.36 8.37
CA GLN A 3 11.11 14.81 7.64
C GLN A 3 10.48 13.85 8.28
N ASP A 4 9.53 13.68 8.50
CA ASP A 4 8.93 12.78 9.09
C ASP A 4 8.44 11.84 8.26
N HIS A 5 8.60 10.61 8.43
CA HIS A 5 8.05 9.63 7.64
C HIS A 5 6.62 9.69 7.69
N ASN A 6 6.03 10.11 8.73
CA ASN A 6 4.60 10.16 8.81
C ASN A 6 4.03 11.26 8.02
N SER A 7 4.83 12.14 7.54
CA SER A 7 4.34 13.23 6.77
C SER A 7 4.39 12.98 5.31
N VAL A 8 4.62 11.78 4.91
CA VAL A 8 4.61 11.44 3.50
C VAL A 8 3.24 11.68 2.95
N SER A 9 3.11 12.31 1.83
CA SER A 9 1.80 12.60 1.26
C SER A 9 1.16 11.30 0.84
N PHE A 10 -0.15 11.29 0.79
CA PHE A 10 -0.87 10.11 0.37
C PHE A 10 -0.48 9.71 -1.03
N GLY A 11 -0.27 10.67 -1.90
CA GLY A 11 0.14 10.37 -3.26
C GLY A 11 1.44 9.60 -3.31
N ALA A 12 2.42 10.02 -2.53
CA ALA A 12 3.70 9.34 -2.48
C ALA A 12 3.55 7.96 -1.84
N TYR A 13 2.73 7.88 -0.82
CA TYR A 13 2.48 6.63 -0.12
C TYR A 13 1.83 5.63 -1.09
N LEU A 14 0.83 6.07 -1.80
CA LEU A 14 0.11 5.24 -2.74
C LEU A 14 1.04 4.77 -3.86
N ALA A 15 1.89 5.64 -4.33
CA ALA A 15 2.84 5.29 -5.36
C ALA A 15 3.78 4.19 -4.87
N ALA A 16 4.19 4.26 -3.61
CA ALA A 16 5.05 3.25 -3.03
C ALA A 16 4.32 1.91 -2.92
N VAL A 17 3.08 1.93 -2.46
CA VAL A 17 2.26 0.74 -2.35
C VAL A 17 2.08 0.11 -3.72
N LYS A 18 1.77 0.94 -4.71
CA LYS A 18 1.55 0.49 -6.05
C LYS A 18 2.80 -0.16 -6.60
N GLY A 19 3.95 0.45 -6.38
CA GLY A 19 5.20 -0.08 -6.86
C GLY A 19 5.51 -1.44 -6.25
N ILE A 20 5.28 -1.59 -4.95
CA ILE A 20 5.52 -2.83 -4.27
C ILE A 20 4.57 -3.91 -4.75
N LEU A 21 3.30 -3.57 -4.88
CA LEU A 21 2.33 -4.55 -5.35
C LEU A 21 2.69 -5.02 -6.75
N CYS A 22 3.05 -4.13 -7.61
CA CYS A 22 3.37 -4.47 -8.96
C CYS A 22 4.66 -5.28 -9.04
N ARG A 23 5.69 -4.87 -8.31
CA ARG A 23 6.94 -5.51 -8.40
C ARG A 23 7.02 -6.78 -7.63
N ASP A 24 6.62 -6.79 -6.39
CA ASP A 24 6.75 -7.96 -5.53
C ASP A 24 5.61 -8.94 -5.64
N PHE A 25 4.43 -8.48 -5.88
CA PHE A 25 3.26 -9.34 -5.89
C PHE A 25 2.57 -9.43 -7.23
N ARG A 26 3.02 -8.64 -8.17
CA ARG A 26 2.43 -8.64 -9.50
C ARG A 26 0.95 -8.37 -9.45
N LEU A 27 0.52 -7.49 -8.59
CA LEU A 27 -0.88 -7.13 -8.47
C LEU A 27 -1.11 -5.70 -8.90
N ALA A 28 -2.24 -5.46 -9.49
CA ALA A 28 -2.61 -4.11 -9.87
C ALA A 28 -3.34 -3.46 -8.72
N VAL A 29 -3.24 -2.16 -8.60
CA VAL A 29 -3.94 -1.44 -7.56
C VAL A 29 -5.38 -1.23 -7.98
N SER A 30 -6.30 -1.69 -7.17
CA SER A 30 -7.72 -1.52 -7.46
C SER A 30 -8.28 -0.45 -6.55
N ALA A 31 -9.52 -0.13 -6.73
CA ALA A 31 -10.19 0.86 -5.89
C ALA A 31 -10.16 0.45 -4.43
N SER A 32 -10.33 -0.83 -4.15
CA SER A 32 -10.28 -1.31 -2.81
C SER A 32 -8.89 -1.14 -2.23
N ALA A 33 -7.87 -1.34 -3.04
CA ALA A 33 -6.50 -1.16 -2.61
C ALA A 33 -6.23 0.30 -2.26
N VAL A 34 -6.78 1.21 -3.02
CA VAL A 34 -6.63 2.64 -2.76
C VAL A 34 -7.30 2.99 -1.42
N THR A 35 -8.46 2.44 -1.18
CA THR A 35 -9.18 2.71 0.05
C THR A 35 -8.38 2.20 1.24
N LYS A 36 -7.82 1.00 1.11
CA LYS A 36 -7.04 0.45 2.18
C LYS A 36 -5.77 1.26 2.39
N ALA A 37 -5.14 1.68 1.31
CA ALA A 37 -3.95 2.49 1.41
C ALA A 37 -4.23 3.81 2.15
N ALA A 38 -5.38 4.39 1.89
CA ALA A 38 -5.75 5.63 2.57
C ALA A 38 -5.90 5.39 4.06
N ALA A 39 -6.53 4.30 4.44
CA ALA A 39 -6.72 3.96 5.82
C ALA A 39 -5.39 3.68 6.50
N ASP A 40 -4.53 2.94 5.85
CA ASP A 40 -3.25 2.59 6.40
C ASP A 40 -2.32 3.81 6.50
N HIS A 41 -2.39 4.69 5.54
CA HIS A 41 -1.61 5.91 5.57
C HIS A 41 -2.00 6.74 6.80
N LYS A 42 -3.30 6.82 7.07
CA LYS A 42 -3.78 7.55 8.17
C LYS A 42 -3.38 6.89 9.47
N ALA A 43 -3.30 5.58 9.50
CA ALA A 43 -2.93 4.84 10.67
C ALA A 43 -1.42 4.81 10.91
N GLY A 44 -0.65 5.31 10.00
CA GLY A 44 0.80 5.31 10.14
C GLY A 44 1.46 4.01 9.77
N ILE A 45 0.78 3.17 9.03
CA ILE A 45 1.33 1.90 8.63
C ILE A 45 2.25 2.09 7.42
N PRO A 46 3.45 1.55 7.43
CA PRO A 46 4.37 1.71 6.32
C PRO A 46 3.82 1.13 5.02
N ALA A 47 4.25 1.69 3.93
CA ALA A 47 3.77 1.26 2.61
C ALA A 47 4.00 -0.21 2.35
N HIS A 48 5.14 -0.75 2.72
CA HIS A 48 5.42 -2.14 2.44
C HIS A 48 4.49 -3.06 3.25
N ARG A 49 4.10 -2.66 4.44
CA ARG A 49 3.16 -3.44 5.21
C ARG A 49 1.78 -3.34 4.65
N CYS A 50 1.41 -2.17 4.15
CA CYS A 50 0.13 -1.98 3.51
C CYS A 50 0.04 -2.85 2.27
N ALA A 51 1.09 -2.87 1.46
CA ALA A 51 1.11 -3.66 0.25
C ALA A 51 1.00 -5.15 0.58
N ALA A 52 1.72 -5.61 1.59
CA ALA A 52 1.65 -7.00 1.98
C ALA A 52 0.24 -7.38 2.44
N SER A 53 -0.39 -6.50 3.16
CA SER A 53 -1.74 -6.73 3.64
C SER A 53 -2.73 -6.82 2.49
N ILE A 54 -2.59 -5.95 1.51
CA ILE A 54 -3.44 -5.97 0.34
C ILE A 54 -3.22 -7.27 -0.42
N ALA A 55 -1.99 -7.68 -0.57
CA ALA A 55 -1.67 -8.89 -1.29
C ALA A 55 -2.26 -10.10 -0.60
N ARG A 56 -2.22 -10.13 0.72
CA ARG A 56 -2.81 -11.22 1.43
C ARG A 56 -4.30 -11.25 1.29
N SER A 57 -4.92 -10.12 1.30
CA SER A 57 -6.34 -10.01 1.12
C SER A 57 -6.75 -10.45 -0.25
N ARG A 58 -5.99 -10.15 -1.30
CA ARG A 58 -6.36 -10.51 -2.62
C ARG A 58 -5.93 -11.85 -2.85
N GLY A 59 -4.95 -12.30 -2.19
CA GLY A 59 -4.55 -13.61 -2.22
C GLY A 59 -4.65 -14.34 -3.39
N PRO A 60 -3.97 -15.28 -3.55
CA PRO A 60 -3.99 -16.00 -4.65
C PRO A 60 -5.08 -16.87 -4.46
N LYS A 61 -5.68 -17.13 -4.83
CA LYS A 61 -6.64 -17.80 -4.71
C LYS A 61 -6.45 -19.01 -4.79
N PRO A 62 -6.68 -19.59 -4.29
CA PRO A 62 -6.46 -20.84 -4.19
C PRO A 62 -7.14 -21.42 -5.18
N GLY A 63 -7.16 -21.48 -5.65
CA GLY A 63 -7.72 -22.14 -6.49
C GLY A 63 -8.61 -22.44 -6.32
#